data_59850a3eec9270a8f2b05debaed6e149
#
_entry.id   59850a3eec9270a8f2b05debaed6e149
#
_cell.length_a   1.000
_cell.length_b   1.000
_cell.length_c   1.000
_cell.angle_alpha   90.00
_cell.angle_beta   90.00
_cell.angle_gamma   90.00
#
_symmetry.space_group_name_H-M   'P 1'
#
loop_
_entity.id
_entity.type
_entity.pdbx_description
1 polymer ?
#
loop_
_entity_poly.entity_id
_entity_poly.type
_entity_poly.pdbx_seq_one_letter_code
_entity_poly.pdbx_strand_id
1 'polypeptide(L)'
;LVGRKASTDFGRLMVMLMSDEFLELLAYKTRLRLDGAEIEPPHTKLDDVVHNWQAIFPRNKILRESGRLLFTNDSGDKPYGTLRLSDGEKAALYYIGATLYAPQDAMIYVDSPETFIHRSIMQSLWNVIEEMRPDCTFVYGTHDIEFASSRIANTCIWIKNYDVEKESWDYEFLNPNDTFNDELYYDLLGSRKPILFIEGDNVHSIDSKLYPLVFTQYTVKPMGSCNKVIEATRTFNELRSFHNLDGRGIVDRDRRDEREVSYLRAKRVYVPNVAEVENILLLEDVVRAVARFCHKDEDKVFARVKRNIVNMFRAMQTDQALEHVRHRVKRNVEVRIDKRFENISALEKHMIFLINEIKPREMYEDLCAKFKRYADTADYANVLKVFNEKTMLTQCGVAQLCGLVSKEAYLNTIKNSPSRWAGIGRHQKCHHAMLRCGRRREAKEER
;
A
#
# COMPACT_ATOMS: atom_id res chain seq x y z
N LEU A 1 10.59 -0.15 31.01
CA LEU A 1 9.89 0.24 32.27
C LEU A 1 8.40 0.60 32.11
N VAL A 2 7.76 0.30 30.97
CA VAL A 2 6.41 0.78 30.66
C VAL A 2 5.30 -0.26 30.80
N GLY A 3 5.57 -1.47 31.22
CA GLY A 3 4.57 -2.56 31.13
C GLY A 3 3.49 -2.61 32.24
N ARG A 4 3.65 -2.01 33.42
CA ARG A 4 2.69 -2.18 34.54
C ARG A 4 2.42 -0.95 35.40
N LYS A 5 3.01 0.23 35.12
CA LYS A 5 2.92 1.42 35.98
C LYS A 5 2.50 2.72 35.27
N ALA A 6 2.02 2.64 34.03
CA ALA A 6 1.67 3.86 33.27
C ALA A 6 0.65 4.76 33.98
N SER A 7 -0.32 4.20 34.67
CA SER A 7 -1.30 5.00 35.44
C SER A 7 -0.69 5.67 36.68
N THR A 8 0.28 5.02 37.32
CA THR A 8 1.01 5.61 38.44
C THR A 8 1.98 6.70 38.00
N ASP A 9 2.64 6.51 36.85
CA ASP A 9 3.60 7.50 36.35
C ASP A 9 2.91 8.77 35.84
N PHE A 10 1.75 8.63 35.19
CA PHE A 10 0.91 9.78 34.84
C PHE A 10 0.47 10.57 36.09
N GLY A 11 -0.01 9.88 37.12
CA GLY A 11 -0.38 10.53 38.40
C GLY A 11 0.79 11.25 39.07
N ARG A 12 1.99 10.64 39.05
CA ARG A 12 3.20 11.26 39.60
C ARG A 12 3.60 12.51 38.80
N LEU A 13 3.53 12.47 37.48
CA LEU A 13 3.81 13.62 36.63
C LEU A 13 2.87 14.78 36.95
N MET A 14 1.56 14.51 37.11
CA MET A 14 0.59 15.56 37.50
C MET A 14 0.93 16.17 38.85
N VAL A 15 1.30 15.37 39.84
CA VAL A 15 1.74 15.89 41.15
C VAL A 15 3.01 16.71 41.03
N MET A 16 3.99 16.28 40.25
CA MET A 16 5.23 17.02 40.04
C MET A 16 4.97 18.40 39.39
N LEU A 17 4.20 18.44 38.28
CA LEU A 17 3.84 19.68 37.62
C LEU A 17 3.14 20.66 38.55
N MET A 18 2.16 20.21 39.34
CA MET A 18 1.43 21.05 40.28
C MET A 18 2.30 21.50 41.46
N SER A 19 3.21 20.65 41.93
CA SER A 19 4.13 20.98 43.01
C SER A 19 5.15 22.03 42.56
N ASP A 20 5.74 21.88 41.38
CA ASP A 20 6.67 22.84 40.81
C ASP A 20 5.98 24.19 40.62
N GLU A 21 4.79 24.22 40.01
CA GLU A 21 3.96 25.42 39.87
C GLU A 21 3.74 26.12 41.23
N PHE A 22 3.35 25.35 42.26
CA PHE A 22 3.13 25.91 43.59
C PHE A 22 4.40 26.49 44.19
N LEU A 23 5.53 25.82 44.08
CA LEU A 23 6.81 26.28 44.61
C LEU A 23 7.30 27.57 43.94
N GLU A 24 7.20 27.64 42.61
CA GLU A 24 7.55 28.82 41.83
C GLU A 24 6.67 30.05 42.20
N LEU A 25 5.36 29.83 42.32
CA LEU A 25 4.44 30.89 42.74
C LEU A 25 4.66 31.33 44.20
N LEU A 26 5.03 30.41 45.09
CA LEU A 26 5.38 30.74 46.46
C LEU A 26 6.66 31.54 46.52
N ALA A 27 7.68 31.17 45.76
CA ALA A 27 8.93 31.93 45.65
C ALA A 27 8.69 33.33 45.09
N TYR A 28 7.87 33.43 44.04
CA TYR A 28 7.46 34.70 43.45
C TYR A 28 6.75 35.59 44.47
N LYS A 29 5.78 35.08 45.22
CA LYS A 29 5.08 35.81 46.28
C LYS A 29 6.03 36.30 47.39
N THR A 30 7.03 35.50 47.71
CA THR A 30 8.04 35.86 48.72
C THR A 30 8.93 37.02 48.23
N ARG A 31 9.38 36.97 46.96
CA ARG A 31 10.16 38.06 46.32
C ARG A 31 9.37 39.36 46.25
N LEU A 32 8.11 39.32 45.81
CA LEU A 32 7.24 40.51 45.80
C LEU A 32 7.10 41.17 47.15
N ARG A 33 7.12 40.41 48.25
CA ARG A 33 7.04 40.97 49.62
C ARG A 33 8.35 41.59 50.09
N LEU A 34 9.48 41.07 49.60
CA LEU A 34 10.81 41.54 50.02
C LEU A 34 11.29 42.75 49.24
N ASP A 35 11.08 42.74 47.92
CA ASP A 35 11.71 43.69 47.02
C ASP A 35 10.79 44.87 46.63
N GLY A 36 9.47 44.76 46.88
CA GLY A 36 8.50 45.85 46.62
C GLY A 36 8.45 46.31 45.16
N ALA A 37 9.13 45.61 44.26
CA ALA A 37 9.23 45.91 42.84
C ALA A 37 8.16 45.13 42.03
N GLU A 38 7.79 45.69 40.90
CA GLU A 38 6.94 45.03 39.91
C GLU A 38 7.78 43.95 39.23
N ILE A 39 7.66 42.72 39.72
CA ILE A 39 8.38 41.54 39.17
C ILE A 39 7.42 40.76 38.26
N GLU A 40 7.87 40.42 37.07
CA GLU A 40 7.07 39.54 36.18
C GLU A 40 6.80 38.18 36.81
N PRO A 41 5.59 37.60 36.60
CA PRO A 41 5.28 36.27 37.07
C PRO A 41 6.25 35.25 36.46
N PRO A 42 6.66 34.19 37.22
CA PRO A 42 7.54 33.16 36.70
C PRO A 42 6.85 32.38 35.61
N HIS A 43 7.59 32.10 34.57
CA HIS A 43 7.18 31.09 33.56
C HIS A 43 7.48 29.68 34.10
N THR A 44 6.49 28.85 34.16
CA THR A 44 6.59 27.50 34.77
C THR A 44 6.53 26.40 33.73
N LYS A 45 6.98 25.19 34.09
CA LYS A 45 6.81 23.99 33.23
C LYS A 45 5.35 23.72 32.89
N LEU A 46 4.44 24.10 33.78
CA LEU A 46 3.01 23.96 33.54
C LEU A 46 2.52 24.94 32.46
N ASP A 47 3.12 26.10 32.33
CA ASP A 47 2.84 27.02 31.23
C ASP A 47 3.25 26.41 29.90
N ASP A 48 4.43 25.79 29.83
CA ASP A 48 4.88 25.06 28.66
C ASP A 48 3.92 23.90 28.29
N VAL A 49 3.47 23.13 29.28
CA VAL A 49 2.49 22.05 29.03
C VAL A 49 1.19 22.61 28.45
N VAL A 50 0.66 23.71 29.01
CA VAL A 50 -0.58 24.32 28.52
C VAL A 50 -0.42 24.86 27.12
N HIS A 51 0.71 25.55 26.86
CA HIS A 51 1.00 26.10 25.53
C HIS A 51 1.09 25.01 24.47
N ASN A 52 1.90 23.99 24.71
CA ASN A 52 2.11 22.89 23.77
C ASN A 52 0.88 22.00 23.60
N TRP A 53 0.10 21.80 24.66
CA TRP A 53 -1.19 21.14 24.57
C TRP A 53 -2.15 21.86 23.62
N GLN A 54 -2.24 23.19 23.72
CA GLN A 54 -3.13 23.96 22.86
C GLN A 54 -2.71 23.97 21.39
N ALA A 55 -1.41 23.85 21.13
CA ALA A 55 -0.91 23.71 19.76
C ALA A 55 -1.42 22.40 19.09
N ILE A 56 -1.55 21.33 19.88
CA ILE A 56 -1.98 20.02 19.40
C ILE A 56 -3.53 19.88 19.45
N PHE A 57 -4.14 20.38 20.51
CA PHE A 57 -5.57 20.32 20.78
C PHE A 57 -6.21 21.70 20.89
N PRO A 58 -6.33 22.48 19.80
CA PRO A 58 -6.79 23.87 19.87
C PRO A 58 -8.21 24.05 20.41
N ARG A 59 -9.04 23.02 20.34
CA ARG A 59 -10.42 23.02 20.86
C ARG A 59 -10.56 22.51 22.30
N ASN A 60 -9.47 22.02 22.90
CA ASN A 60 -9.48 21.46 24.25
C ASN A 60 -8.52 22.26 25.14
N LYS A 61 -9.07 23.17 25.95
CA LYS A 61 -8.30 24.11 26.78
C LYS A 61 -8.06 23.53 28.16
N ILE A 62 -6.86 23.78 28.70
CA ILE A 62 -6.54 23.46 30.09
C ILE A 62 -6.84 24.67 30.98
N LEU A 63 -7.62 24.43 32.00
CA LEU A 63 -7.91 25.40 33.09
C LEU A 63 -7.20 24.96 34.37
N ARG A 64 -6.72 25.92 35.12
CA ARG A 64 -6.08 25.72 36.45
C ARG A 64 -7.05 26.19 37.50
N GLU A 65 -7.61 25.29 38.25
CA GLU A 65 -8.57 25.66 39.28
C GLU A 65 -8.33 24.82 40.56
N SER A 66 -8.19 25.54 41.67
CA SER A 66 -8.10 24.91 43.02
C SER A 66 -7.03 23.81 43.13
N GLY A 67 -5.87 24.00 42.47
CA GLY A 67 -4.77 23.02 42.48
C GLY A 67 -5.05 21.78 41.63
N ARG A 68 -5.95 21.88 40.65
CA ARG A 68 -6.28 20.83 39.69
C ARG A 68 -6.26 21.31 38.25
N LEU A 69 -5.93 20.42 37.35
CA LEU A 69 -6.08 20.66 35.93
C LEU A 69 -7.46 20.20 35.48
N LEU A 70 -8.20 21.11 34.89
CA LEU A 70 -9.49 20.86 34.27
C LEU A 70 -9.40 21.10 32.78
N PHE A 71 -10.19 20.38 32.01
CA PHE A 71 -10.24 20.46 30.57
C PHE A 71 -11.63 20.92 30.12
N THR A 72 -11.69 21.75 29.11
CA THR A 72 -12.96 22.22 28.55
C THR A 72 -12.90 22.30 27.03
N ASN A 73 -14.00 21.91 26.40
CA ASN A 73 -14.19 22.02 24.95
C ASN A 73 -14.92 23.30 24.60
N ASP A 74 -14.79 23.78 23.35
CA ASP A 74 -15.48 24.96 22.83
C ASP A 74 -17.02 24.80 22.79
N SER A 75 -17.54 23.60 23.02
CA SER A 75 -18.98 23.29 23.04
C SER A 75 -19.73 23.83 24.27
N GLY A 76 -19.05 24.47 25.22
CA GLY A 76 -19.67 25.02 26.43
C GLY A 76 -20.01 23.98 27.51
N ASP A 77 -19.46 22.79 27.40
CA ASP A 77 -19.61 21.74 28.41
C ASP A 77 -18.92 22.11 29.72
N LYS A 78 -19.42 21.51 30.82
CA LYS A 78 -18.78 21.70 32.14
C LYS A 78 -17.34 21.19 32.12
N PRO A 79 -16.38 21.93 32.68
CA PRO A 79 -15.01 21.49 32.82
C PRO A 79 -14.92 20.11 33.49
N TYR A 80 -14.01 19.27 32.99
CA TYR A 80 -13.82 17.89 33.49
C TYR A 80 -12.35 17.64 33.85
N GLY A 81 -12.12 16.72 34.79
CA GLY A 81 -10.76 16.40 35.24
C GLY A 81 -10.04 15.39 34.35
N THR A 82 -8.75 15.21 34.63
CA THR A 82 -7.83 14.32 33.89
C THR A 82 -8.33 12.86 33.72
N LEU A 83 -9.17 12.36 34.62
CA LEU A 83 -9.72 11.01 34.53
C LEU A 83 -10.64 10.81 33.32
N ARG A 84 -11.26 11.87 32.80
CA ARG A 84 -12.14 11.83 31.63
C ARG A 84 -11.43 12.03 30.30
N LEU A 85 -10.13 12.30 30.30
CA LEU A 85 -9.35 12.31 29.07
C LEU A 85 -9.33 10.91 28.45
N SER A 86 -9.36 10.86 27.13
CA SER A 86 -9.10 9.62 26.37
C SER A 86 -7.68 9.13 26.61
N ASP A 87 -7.40 7.87 26.29
CA ASP A 87 -6.06 7.32 26.48
C ASP A 87 -5.02 8.04 25.58
N GLY A 88 -5.41 8.47 24.37
CA GLY A 88 -4.57 9.29 23.50
C GLY A 88 -4.26 10.67 24.05
N GLU A 89 -5.24 11.35 24.65
CA GLU A 89 -5.04 12.64 25.31
C GLU A 89 -4.16 12.50 26.57
N LYS A 90 -4.36 11.45 27.37
CA LYS A 90 -3.48 11.16 28.52
C LYS A 90 -2.04 10.89 28.09
N ALA A 91 -1.85 10.12 27.00
CA ALA A 91 -0.53 9.82 26.45
C ALA A 91 0.14 11.10 25.95
N ALA A 92 -0.55 11.94 25.20
CA ALA A 92 -0.02 13.20 24.71
C ALA A 92 0.39 14.15 25.88
N LEU A 93 -0.47 14.31 26.87
CA LEU A 93 -0.18 15.10 28.06
C LEU A 93 1.04 14.56 28.84
N TYR A 94 1.13 13.23 28.92
CA TYR A 94 2.27 12.57 29.57
C TYR A 94 3.57 12.82 28.81
N TYR A 95 3.57 12.65 27.47
CA TYR A 95 4.78 12.87 26.66
C TYR A 95 5.26 14.32 26.74
N ILE A 96 4.36 15.29 26.61
CA ILE A 96 4.71 16.71 26.74
C ILE A 96 5.31 16.99 28.13
N GLY A 97 4.62 16.60 29.18
CA GLY A 97 5.05 16.90 30.54
C GLY A 97 6.32 16.14 30.97
N ALA A 98 6.43 14.84 30.65
CA ALA A 98 7.59 14.03 31.03
C ALA A 98 8.89 14.50 30.34
N THR A 99 8.81 14.95 29.10
CA THR A 99 9.97 15.45 28.36
C THR A 99 10.55 16.73 28.98
N LEU A 100 9.72 17.55 29.62
CA LEU A 100 10.19 18.75 30.34
C LEU A 100 11.05 18.43 31.57
N TYR A 101 10.93 17.22 32.11
CA TYR A 101 11.72 16.75 33.26
C TYR A 101 12.97 15.98 32.86
N ALA A 102 13.24 15.79 31.58
CA ALA A 102 14.48 15.20 31.13
C ALA A 102 15.67 16.14 31.45
N PRO A 103 16.82 15.63 31.90
CA PRO A 103 18.03 16.44 32.05
C PRO A 103 18.40 17.17 30.77
N GLN A 104 19.20 18.24 30.90
CA GLN A 104 19.78 18.92 29.75
C GLN A 104 20.67 17.94 28.96
N ASP A 105 20.66 18.06 27.63
CA ASP A 105 21.41 17.21 26.69
C ASP A 105 21.12 15.70 26.84
N ALA A 106 19.92 15.34 27.35
CA ALA A 106 19.54 13.95 27.55
C ALA A 106 19.26 13.23 26.22
N MET A 107 19.53 11.92 26.22
CA MET A 107 18.99 11.01 25.20
C MET A 107 17.64 10.46 25.67
N ILE A 108 16.60 10.75 24.90
CA ILE A 108 15.22 10.32 25.18
C ILE A 108 14.87 9.18 24.24
N TYR A 109 14.74 7.97 24.78
CA TYR A 109 14.30 6.81 24.02
C TYR A 109 12.79 6.64 24.15
N VAL A 110 12.10 6.55 23.01
CA VAL A 110 10.65 6.35 22.93
C VAL A 110 10.36 5.07 22.18
N ASP A 111 9.80 4.11 22.89
CA ASP A 111 9.36 2.83 22.31
C ASP A 111 7.91 2.94 21.86
N SER A 112 7.65 2.65 20.58
CA SER A 112 6.33 2.66 19.97
C SER A 112 5.58 4.01 20.16
N PRO A 113 6.12 5.12 19.63
CA PRO A 113 5.54 6.46 19.76
C PRO A 113 4.12 6.59 19.22
N GLU A 114 3.71 5.67 18.35
CA GLU A 114 2.37 5.53 17.78
C GLU A 114 1.34 4.96 18.76
N THR A 115 1.77 4.39 19.88
CA THR A 115 0.86 3.71 20.82
C THR A 115 -0.08 4.72 21.48
N PHE A 116 -1.38 4.47 21.39
CA PHE A 116 -2.49 5.32 21.86
C PHE A 116 -2.66 6.66 21.13
N ILE A 117 -1.74 7.06 20.26
CA ILE A 117 -1.81 8.35 19.55
C ILE A 117 -2.49 8.14 18.18
N HIS A 118 -3.51 8.96 17.91
CA HIS A 118 -4.17 8.93 16.61
C HIS A 118 -3.25 9.48 15.52
N ARG A 119 -3.21 8.84 14.35
CA ARG A 119 -2.33 9.23 13.23
C ARG A 119 -2.39 10.70 12.86
N SER A 120 -3.59 11.31 12.93
CA SER A 120 -3.77 12.71 12.56
C SER A 120 -3.02 13.72 13.44
N ILE A 121 -2.67 13.36 14.68
CA ILE A 121 -1.98 14.24 15.63
C ILE A 121 -0.56 13.78 15.94
N MET A 122 -0.19 12.57 15.54
CA MET A 122 1.09 11.95 15.90
C MET A 122 2.28 12.78 15.44
N GLN A 123 2.29 13.19 14.18
CA GLN A 123 3.36 14.02 13.61
C GLN A 123 3.45 15.38 14.32
N SER A 124 2.31 16.05 14.52
CA SER A 124 2.28 17.36 15.19
C SER A 124 2.73 17.25 16.63
N LEU A 125 2.31 16.20 17.36
CA LEU A 125 2.72 15.98 18.75
C LEU A 125 4.24 15.87 18.89
N TRP A 126 4.86 15.02 18.08
CA TRP A 126 6.31 14.78 18.19
C TRP A 126 7.14 15.94 17.66
N ASN A 127 6.64 16.70 16.67
CA ASN A 127 7.28 17.96 16.25
C ASN A 127 7.32 18.95 17.40
N VAL A 128 6.19 19.19 18.07
CA VAL A 128 6.09 20.09 19.21
C VAL A 128 7.01 19.67 20.35
N ILE A 129 7.10 18.36 20.64
CA ILE A 129 7.96 17.84 21.71
C ILE A 129 9.45 18.03 21.37
N GLU A 130 9.86 17.77 20.12
CA GLU A 130 11.23 17.99 19.67
C GLU A 130 11.61 19.47 19.66
N GLU A 131 10.70 20.34 19.20
CA GLU A 131 10.89 21.80 19.23
C GLU A 131 10.98 22.36 20.66
N MET A 132 10.27 21.75 21.61
CA MET A 132 10.30 22.13 23.03
C MET A 132 11.65 21.81 23.69
N ARG A 133 12.36 20.78 23.22
CA ARG A 133 13.63 20.30 23.79
C ARG A 133 14.69 20.06 22.70
N PRO A 134 15.13 21.13 22.01
CA PRO A 134 16.15 21.04 20.97
C PRO A 134 17.53 20.62 21.49
N ASP A 135 17.74 20.70 22.80
CA ASP A 135 18.94 20.23 23.49
C ASP A 135 18.99 18.68 23.59
N CYS A 136 17.85 18.00 23.53
CA CYS A 136 17.78 16.56 23.70
C CYS A 136 17.93 15.80 22.37
N THR A 137 18.48 14.59 22.45
CA THR A 137 18.51 13.65 21.32
C THR A 137 17.36 12.65 21.47
N PHE A 138 16.49 12.60 20.48
CA PHE A 138 15.38 11.64 20.45
C PHE A 138 15.73 10.38 19.66
N VAL A 139 15.43 9.22 20.23
CA VAL A 139 15.58 7.91 19.60
C VAL A 139 14.25 7.19 19.63
N TYR A 140 13.69 6.89 18.47
CA TYR A 140 12.40 6.24 18.34
C TYR A 140 12.54 4.79 17.91
N GLY A 141 11.99 3.86 18.68
CA GLY A 141 11.74 2.48 18.24
C GLY A 141 10.32 2.37 17.73
N THR A 142 10.12 2.24 16.42
CA THR A 142 8.78 2.24 15.84
C THR A 142 8.60 1.16 14.78
N HIS A 143 7.37 0.70 14.63
CA HIS A 143 6.91 -0.13 13.51
C HIS A 143 6.07 0.68 12.50
N ASP A 144 5.77 1.93 12.80
CA ASP A 144 5.02 2.84 11.92
C ASP A 144 5.99 3.58 10.99
N ILE A 145 5.92 3.22 9.72
CA ILE A 145 6.81 3.73 8.68
C ILE A 145 6.46 5.17 8.30
N GLU A 146 5.18 5.53 8.37
CA GLU A 146 4.72 6.89 8.12
C GLU A 146 5.29 7.83 9.19
N PHE A 147 5.30 7.39 10.44
CA PHE A 147 5.96 8.12 11.51
C PHE A 147 7.48 8.22 11.27
N ALA A 148 8.16 7.10 10.97
CA ALA A 148 9.59 7.09 10.71
C ALA A 148 9.98 8.02 9.56
N SER A 149 9.22 8.01 8.45
CA SER A 149 9.46 8.88 7.29
C SER A 149 9.23 10.37 7.59
N SER A 150 8.38 10.68 8.57
CA SER A 150 8.13 12.08 8.98
C SER A 150 9.28 12.72 9.77
N ARG A 151 10.28 11.93 10.21
CA ARG A 151 11.45 12.40 10.95
C ARG A 151 12.60 12.71 10.01
N ILE A 152 12.56 13.85 9.35
CA ILE A 152 13.25 14.23 8.11
C ILE A 152 14.79 14.33 8.20
N ALA A 153 15.37 14.48 9.36
CA ALA A 153 16.80 14.87 9.45
C ALA A 153 17.73 13.75 9.94
N ASN A 154 17.25 12.53 10.11
CA ASN A 154 17.92 11.61 11.03
C ASN A 154 18.33 10.29 10.40
N THR A 155 19.34 9.69 11.01
CA THR A 155 19.77 8.32 10.72
C THR A 155 18.64 7.37 11.03
N CYS A 156 18.16 6.67 10.03
CA CYS A 156 17.20 5.58 10.20
C CYS A 156 17.98 4.26 10.20
N ILE A 157 17.73 3.43 11.21
CA ILE A 157 18.35 2.10 11.35
C ILE A 157 17.25 1.06 11.19
N TRP A 158 17.35 0.24 10.17
CA TRP A 158 16.47 -0.90 10.00
C TRP A 158 17.02 -2.13 10.67
N ILE A 159 16.36 -2.59 11.72
CA ILE A 159 16.71 -3.83 12.43
C ILE A 159 15.99 -4.99 11.72
N LYS A 160 16.75 -5.84 11.04
CA LYS A 160 16.24 -6.96 10.26
C LYS A 160 15.98 -8.19 11.12
N ASN A 161 16.91 -8.53 11.99
CA ASN A 161 16.84 -9.73 12.82
C ASN A 161 17.75 -9.58 14.07
N TYR A 162 17.47 -10.42 15.05
CA TYR A 162 18.36 -10.63 16.20
C TYR A 162 18.67 -12.13 16.33
N ASP A 163 19.95 -12.48 16.22
CA ASP A 163 20.43 -13.84 16.43
C ASP A 163 20.69 -14.05 17.93
N VAL A 164 19.82 -14.83 18.57
CA VAL A 164 19.88 -15.08 20.02
C VAL A 164 21.11 -15.89 20.40
N GLU A 165 21.61 -16.79 19.52
CA GLU A 165 22.78 -17.64 19.81
C GLU A 165 24.07 -16.86 19.73
N LYS A 166 24.15 -15.88 18.81
CA LYS A 166 25.33 -15.03 18.61
C LYS A 166 25.26 -13.69 19.33
N GLU A 167 24.13 -13.41 19.98
CA GLU A 167 23.83 -12.11 20.61
C GLU A 167 24.12 -10.92 19.67
N SER A 168 23.78 -11.07 18.38
CA SER A 168 24.12 -10.09 17.35
C SER A 168 22.88 -9.60 16.60
N TRP A 169 22.91 -8.31 16.26
CA TRP A 169 21.87 -7.65 15.47
C TRP A 169 22.24 -7.63 14.00
N ASP A 170 21.31 -8.02 13.14
CA ASP A 170 21.37 -7.76 11.71
C ASP A 170 20.60 -6.46 11.43
N TYR A 171 21.33 -5.42 11.06
CA TYR A 171 20.76 -4.09 10.84
C TYR A 171 21.41 -3.37 9.66
N GLU A 172 20.70 -2.38 9.12
CA GLU A 172 21.16 -1.56 8.00
C GLU A 172 20.82 -0.09 8.23
N PHE A 173 21.75 0.80 7.87
CA PHE A 173 21.49 2.23 7.83
C PHE A 173 20.78 2.59 6.54
N LEU A 174 19.63 3.26 6.64
CA LEU A 174 18.85 3.70 5.50
C LEU A 174 19.21 5.14 5.16
N ASN A 175 19.63 5.37 3.91
CA ASN A 175 19.86 6.72 3.39
C ASN A 175 18.61 7.22 2.65
N PRO A 176 18.01 8.34 3.08
CA PRO A 176 16.80 8.87 2.44
C PRO A 176 17.00 9.40 1.01
N ASN A 177 18.24 9.47 0.52
CA ASN A 177 18.59 10.16 -0.74
C ASN A 177 18.63 9.28 -2.00
N ASP A 178 18.32 7.99 -1.92
CA ASP A 178 18.32 7.12 -3.10
C ASP A 178 16.96 7.11 -3.77
N THR A 179 16.94 7.33 -5.04
CA THR A 179 15.97 7.43 -6.15
C THR A 179 14.56 6.82 -6.03
N PHE A 180 14.15 6.27 -4.90
CA PHE A 180 12.77 5.94 -4.60
C PHE A 180 12.11 7.13 -3.87
N ASN A 181 10.85 7.39 -4.21
CA ASN A 181 10.01 8.25 -3.39
C ASN A 181 10.08 7.72 -1.94
N ASP A 182 10.56 8.54 -1.02
CA ASP A 182 10.84 8.16 0.38
C ASP A 182 9.66 7.42 1.02
N GLU A 183 8.45 7.82 0.75
CA GLU A 183 7.21 7.17 1.17
C GLU A 183 7.11 5.70 0.71
N LEU A 184 7.45 5.43 -0.55
CA LEU A 184 7.40 4.07 -1.10
C LEU A 184 8.50 3.21 -0.52
N TYR A 185 9.69 3.77 -0.32
CA TYR A 185 10.84 3.07 0.24
C TYR A 185 10.56 2.60 1.68
N TYR A 186 10.07 3.50 2.53
CA TYR A 186 9.72 3.16 3.90
C TYR A 186 8.52 2.20 4.00
N ASP A 187 7.53 2.37 3.15
CA ASP A 187 6.36 1.49 3.07
C ASP A 187 6.75 0.05 2.65
N LEU A 188 7.77 -0.08 1.81
CA LEU A 188 8.31 -1.36 1.38
C LEU A 188 9.17 -2.04 2.45
N LEU A 189 10.00 -1.29 3.16
CA LEU A 189 10.87 -1.82 4.22
C LEU A 189 10.11 -2.30 5.45
N GLY A 190 8.99 -1.67 5.80
CA GLY A 190 8.12 -2.13 6.88
C GLY A 190 7.38 -3.43 6.60
N SER A 191 7.33 -3.84 5.35
CA SER A 191 6.76 -5.11 4.96
C SER A 191 7.83 -6.21 4.97
N ARG A 192 7.77 -7.13 5.91
CA ARG A 192 8.59 -8.36 5.88
C ARG A 192 8.14 -9.35 4.80
N LYS A 193 7.06 -9.03 4.05
CA LYS A 193 6.53 -9.84 2.96
C LYS A 193 7.13 -9.41 1.62
N PRO A 194 7.31 -10.33 0.67
CA PRO A 194 7.66 -9.96 -0.70
C PRO A 194 6.58 -9.05 -1.30
N ILE A 195 6.98 -8.20 -2.23
CA ILE A 195 6.11 -7.18 -2.81
C ILE A 195 5.53 -7.66 -4.13
N LEU A 196 4.26 -7.32 -4.34
CA LEU A 196 3.55 -7.54 -5.59
C LEU A 196 3.06 -6.22 -6.15
N PHE A 197 3.72 -5.72 -7.18
CA PHE A 197 3.29 -4.55 -7.92
C PHE A 197 2.17 -4.92 -8.89
N ILE A 198 1.08 -4.15 -8.90
CA ILE A 198 -0.09 -4.39 -9.75
C ILE A 198 -0.50 -3.13 -10.52
N GLU A 199 -1.29 -3.30 -11.58
CA GLU A 199 -1.94 -2.18 -12.26
C GLU A 199 -3.09 -1.62 -11.40
N GLY A 200 -3.67 -0.49 -11.84
CA GLY A 200 -4.80 0.15 -11.17
C GLY A 200 -4.41 1.16 -10.08
N ASP A 201 -5.42 1.78 -9.52
CA ASP A 201 -5.32 2.76 -8.44
C ASP A 201 -5.66 2.14 -7.07
N ASN A 202 -5.39 2.90 -6.00
CA ASN A 202 -5.62 2.45 -4.63
C ASN A 202 -7.11 2.28 -4.27
N VAL A 203 -8.04 2.91 -4.99
CA VAL A 203 -9.42 3.09 -4.53
C VAL A 203 -10.45 2.35 -5.39
N HIS A 204 -10.35 2.43 -6.70
CA HIS A 204 -11.43 2.04 -7.60
C HIS A 204 -11.17 0.77 -8.41
N SER A 205 -9.91 0.40 -8.63
CA SER A 205 -9.58 -0.73 -9.49
C SER A 205 -9.99 -2.08 -8.90
N ILE A 206 -10.33 -3.02 -9.77
CA ILE A 206 -10.62 -4.40 -9.39
C ILE A 206 -9.34 -5.08 -8.88
N ASP A 207 -8.20 -4.76 -9.47
CA ASP A 207 -6.88 -5.27 -9.08
C ASP A 207 -6.58 -5.06 -7.61
N SER A 208 -6.73 -3.81 -7.13
CA SER A 208 -6.50 -3.44 -5.73
C SER A 208 -7.43 -4.15 -4.75
N LYS A 209 -8.60 -4.58 -5.22
CA LYS A 209 -9.58 -5.29 -4.40
C LYS A 209 -9.41 -6.82 -4.47
N LEU A 210 -8.90 -7.34 -5.57
CA LEU A 210 -8.80 -8.77 -5.83
C LEU A 210 -7.46 -9.35 -5.39
N TYR A 211 -6.35 -8.77 -5.83
CA TYR A 211 -5.03 -9.35 -5.63
C TYR A 211 -4.59 -9.47 -4.17
N PRO A 212 -4.92 -8.55 -3.22
CA PRO A 212 -4.62 -8.76 -1.81
C PRO A 212 -5.30 -9.98 -1.19
N LEU A 213 -6.47 -10.38 -1.71
CA LEU A 213 -7.20 -11.57 -1.25
C LEU A 213 -6.61 -12.87 -1.81
N VAL A 214 -6.03 -12.80 -3.01
CA VAL A 214 -5.43 -13.95 -3.70
C VAL A 214 -3.99 -14.20 -3.24
N PHE A 215 -3.23 -13.12 -3.04
CA PHE A 215 -1.80 -13.15 -2.71
C PHE A 215 -1.52 -12.65 -1.29
N THR A 216 -2.13 -13.28 -0.30
CA THR A 216 -2.02 -12.90 1.13
C THR A 216 -0.59 -12.94 1.67
N GLN A 217 0.30 -13.69 1.02
CA GLN A 217 1.72 -13.77 1.34
C GLN A 217 2.55 -12.61 0.78
N TYR A 218 1.96 -11.72 -0.03
CA TYR A 218 2.61 -10.53 -0.57
C TYR A 218 2.01 -9.25 0.02
N THR A 219 2.81 -8.21 0.07
CA THR A 219 2.29 -6.83 0.17
C THR A 219 1.98 -6.36 -1.24
N VAL A 220 0.72 -6.04 -1.51
CA VAL A 220 0.26 -5.64 -2.83
C VAL A 220 0.29 -4.13 -2.96
N LYS A 221 0.98 -3.61 -4.00
CA LYS A 221 1.13 -2.17 -4.28
C LYS A 221 0.65 -1.82 -5.67
N PRO A 222 -0.42 -1.03 -5.82
CA PRO A 222 -0.87 -0.53 -7.11
C PRO A 222 0.03 0.61 -7.61
N MET A 223 0.39 0.55 -8.89
CA MET A 223 1.32 1.47 -9.55
C MET A 223 0.64 2.32 -10.63
N GLY A 224 -0.64 2.11 -10.90
CA GLY A 224 -1.46 2.84 -11.87
C GLY A 224 -1.37 2.28 -13.29
N SER A 225 -0.20 2.10 -13.87
CA SER A 225 -0.06 1.66 -15.26
C SER A 225 0.90 0.49 -15.41
N CYS A 226 0.71 -0.29 -16.47
CA CYS A 226 1.57 -1.40 -16.88
C CYS A 226 3.07 -1.03 -16.91
N ASN A 227 3.42 0.10 -17.53
CA ASN A 227 4.82 0.53 -17.62
C ASN A 227 5.43 0.79 -16.25
N LYS A 228 4.68 1.43 -15.34
CA LYS A 228 5.13 1.66 -13.96
C LYS A 228 5.30 0.36 -13.18
N VAL A 229 4.42 -0.64 -13.38
CA VAL A 229 4.58 -1.97 -12.77
C VAL A 229 5.87 -2.63 -13.23
N ILE A 230 6.14 -2.62 -14.54
CA ILE A 230 7.35 -3.21 -15.12
C ILE A 230 8.61 -2.51 -14.60
N GLU A 231 8.61 -1.20 -14.58
CA GLU A 231 9.72 -0.37 -14.10
C GLU A 231 9.96 -0.58 -12.61
N ALA A 232 8.91 -0.46 -11.78
CA ALA A 232 9.01 -0.68 -10.34
C ALA A 232 9.51 -2.10 -10.02
N THR A 233 8.99 -3.13 -10.70
CA THR A 233 9.44 -4.51 -10.49
C THR A 233 10.92 -4.67 -10.83
N ARG A 234 11.38 -4.06 -11.92
CA ARG A 234 12.78 -4.12 -12.33
C ARG A 234 13.68 -3.42 -11.32
N THR A 235 13.40 -2.14 -11.05
CA THR A 235 14.21 -1.31 -10.16
C THR A 235 14.25 -1.87 -8.74
N PHE A 236 13.11 -2.34 -8.23
CA PHE A 236 13.06 -2.99 -6.92
C PHE A 236 13.96 -4.23 -6.84
N ASN A 237 13.96 -5.09 -7.87
CA ASN A 237 14.82 -6.28 -7.88
C ASN A 237 16.30 -5.96 -8.14
N GLU A 238 16.63 -4.86 -8.83
CA GLU A 238 18.00 -4.36 -8.98
C GLU A 238 18.58 -3.91 -7.62
N LEU A 239 17.74 -3.38 -6.73
CA LEU A 239 18.10 -2.96 -5.37
C LEU A 239 17.96 -4.08 -4.32
N ARG A 240 17.81 -5.34 -4.74
CA ARG A 240 17.59 -6.48 -3.83
C ARG A 240 18.69 -6.63 -2.77
N SER A 241 19.91 -6.25 -3.06
CA SER A 241 21.02 -6.25 -2.11
C SER A 241 20.80 -5.33 -0.90
N PHE A 242 19.93 -4.30 -1.05
CA PHE A 242 19.66 -3.34 0.02
C PHE A 242 18.52 -3.78 0.94
N HIS A 243 17.51 -4.47 0.42
CA HIS A 243 16.29 -4.79 1.20
C HIS A 243 15.99 -6.29 1.35
N ASN A 244 16.73 -7.17 0.67
CA ASN A 244 16.56 -8.63 0.69
C ASN A 244 15.13 -9.15 0.39
N LEU A 245 14.25 -8.32 -0.13
CA LEU A 245 12.88 -8.69 -0.48
C LEU A 245 12.78 -9.09 -1.95
N ASP A 246 11.81 -9.97 -2.27
CA ASP A 246 11.49 -10.37 -3.64
C ASP A 246 10.36 -9.50 -4.18
N GLY A 247 10.61 -8.79 -5.27
CA GLY A 247 9.64 -7.96 -5.98
C GLY A 247 9.10 -8.70 -7.20
N ARG A 248 7.78 -8.68 -7.37
CA ARG A 248 7.10 -9.25 -8.54
C ARG A 248 6.07 -8.27 -9.07
N GLY A 249 5.79 -8.34 -10.37
CA GLY A 249 4.74 -7.56 -11.00
C GLY A 249 3.63 -8.45 -11.54
N ILE A 250 2.41 -7.92 -11.58
CA ILE A 250 1.31 -8.48 -12.37
C ILE A 250 0.78 -7.36 -13.26
N VAL A 251 0.66 -7.67 -14.55
CA VAL A 251 0.06 -6.77 -15.55
C VAL A 251 -0.95 -7.54 -16.35
N ASP A 252 -1.98 -6.85 -16.85
CA ASP A 252 -2.98 -7.45 -17.71
C ASP A 252 -2.36 -8.03 -18.99
N ARG A 253 -2.96 -9.09 -19.51
CA ARG A 253 -2.51 -9.65 -20.77
C ARG A 253 -2.78 -8.72 -21.93
N ASP A 254 -3.88 -8.01 -21.88
CA ASP A 254 -4.35 -7.19 -22.99
C ASP A 254 -4.31 -7.97 -24.34
N ARG A 255 -3.58 -7.39 -25.29
CA ARG A 255 -3.39 -7.93 -26.66
C ARG A 255 -2.02 -8.53 -26.87
N ARG A 256 -1.24 -8.78 -25.78
CA ARG A 256 0.13 -9.33 -25.85
C ARG A 256 0.16 -10.75 -26.39
N ASP A 257 1.14 -11.01 -27.22
CA ASP A 257 1.43 -12.35 -27.72
C ASP A 257 2.23 -13.19 -26.71
N GLU A 258 2.49 -14.45 -27.04
CA GLU A 258 3.23 -15.35 -26.13
C GLU A 258 4.71 -14.99 -25.99
N ARG A 259 5.28 -14.29 -26.96
CA ARG A 259 6.69 -13.83 -26.88
C ARG A 259 6.81 -12.68 -25.91
N GLU A 260 5.90 -11.70 -25.99
CA GLU A 260 5.83 -10.58 -25.04
C GLU A 260 5.57 -11.08 -23.61
N VAL A 261 4.65 -12.03 -23.45
CA VAL A 261 4.35 -12.64 -22.15
C VAL A 261 5.57 -13.36 -21.58
N SER A 262 6.29 -14.13 -22.42
CA SER A 262 7.48 -14.86 -21.99
C SER A 262 8.62 -13.89 -21.60
N TYR A 263 8.78 -12.79 -22.33
CA TYR A 263 9.75 -11.75 -22.00
C TYR A 263 9.46 -11.07 -20.65
N LEU A 264 8.20 -10.73 -20.38
CA LEU A 264 7.79 -10.15 -19.09
C LEU A 264 7.99 -11.13 -17.95
N ARG A 265 7.66 -12.40 -18.14
CA ARG A 265 7.86 -13.46 -17.13
C ARG A 265 9.33 -13.63 -16.76
N ALA A 266 10.23 -13.55 -17.73
CA ALA A 266 11.68 -13.58 -17.47
C ALA A 266 12.13 -12.41 -16.59
N LYS A 267 11.41 -11.29 -16.62
CA LYS A 267 11.63 -10.11 -15.77
C LYS A 267 10.82 -10.11 -14.46
N ARG A 268 10.30 -11.25 -14.05
CA ARG A 268 9.45 -11.41 -12.84
C ARG A 268 8.13 -10.65 -12.88
N VAL A 269 7.66 -10.26 -14.07
CA VAL A 269 6.35 -9.66 -14.30
C VAL A 269 5.42 -10.74 -14.87
N TYR A 270 4.39 -11.07 -14.12
CA TYR A 270 3.42 -12.10 -14.50
C TYR A 270 2.30 -11.49 -15.33
N VAL A 271 1.82 -12.31 -16.26
CA VAL A 271 0.71 -11.97 -17.14
C VAL A 271 -0.32 -13.10 -16.99
N PRO A 272 -1.55 -12.79 -16.54
CA PRO A 272 -2.62 -13.77 -16.44
C PRO A 272 -2.94 -14.43 -17.79
N ASN A 273 -3.55 -15.62 -17.75
CA ASN A 273 -3.96 -16.31 -18.96
C ASN A 273 -5.36 -15.89 -19.45
N VAL A 274 -5.72 -14.65 -19.14
CA VAL A 274 -6.96 -13.96 -19.57
C VAL A 274 -6.60 -12.55 -20.01
N ALA A 275 -7.45 -11.90 -20.82
CA ALA A 275 -7.13 -10.59 -21.40
C ALA A 275 -7.01 -9.49 -20.34
N GLU A 276 -7.97 -9.40 -19.43
CA GLU A 276 -8.05 -8.38 -18.37
C GLU A 276 -8.37 -9.03 -17.02
N VAL A 277 -8.14 -8.31 -15.92
CA VAL A 277 -8.44 -8.79 -14.55
C VAL A 277 -9.91 -9.15 -14.38
N GLU A 278 -10.82 -8.42 -15.03
CA GLU A 278 -12.27 -8.72 -15.03
C GLU A 278 -12.57 -10.12 -15.54
N ASN A 279 -11.81 -10.62 -16.51
CA ASN A 279 -11.99 -11.95 -17.09
C ASN A 279 -11.63 -13.06 -16.11
N ILE A 280 -10.82 -12.79 -15.08
CA ILE A 280 -10.54 -13.72 -13.97
C ILE A 280 -11.85 -14.08 -13.24
N LEU A 281 -12.71 -13.08 -13.05
CA LEU A 281 -13.99 -13.24 -12.36
C LEU A 281 -15.01 -14.06 -13.15
N LEU A 282 -14.75 -14.27 -14.44
CA LEU A 282 -15.58 -15.06 -15.37
C LEU A 282 -15.01 -16.45 -15.64
N LEU A 283 -13.92 -16.84 -15.02
CA LEU A 283 -13.42 -18.22 -15.10
C LEU A 283 -14.50 -19.20 -14.64
N GLU A 284 -14.58 -20.36 -15.31
CA GLU A 284 -15.58 -21.39 -15.05
C GLU A 284 -15.71 -21.74 -13.56
N ASP A 285 -14.58 -22.03 -12.89
CA ASP A 285 -14.54 -22.37 -11.47
C ASP A 285 -15.09 -21.27 -10.57
N VAL A 286 -14.85 -19.99 -10.94
CA VAL A 286 -15.34 -18.83 -10.19
C VAL A 286 -16.84 -18.68 -10.34
N VAL A 287 -17.34 -18.72 -11.58
CA VAL A 287 -18.78 -18.60 -11.87
C VAL A 287 -19.56 -19.73 -11.20
N ARG A 288 -19.08 -20.97 -11.30
CA ARG A 288 -19.69 -22.13 -10.64
C ARG A 288 -19.70 -21.99 -9.12
N ALA A 289 -18.58 -21.54 -8.52
CA ALA A 289 -18.50 -21.36 -7.08
C ALA A 289 -19.48 -20.30 -6.56
N VAL A 290 -19.64 -19.18 -7.28
CA VAL A 290 -20.60 -18.14 -6.92
C VAL A 290 -22.04 -18.64 -7.12
N ALA A 291 -22.34 -19.31 -8.21
CA ALA A 291 -23.67 -19.88 -8.46
C ALA A 291 -24.10 -20.84 -7.34
N ARG A 292 -23.20 -21.75 -6.93
CA ARG A 292 -23.41 -22.68 -5.82
C ARG A 292 -23.65 -21.94 -4.49
N PHE A 293 -22.91 -20.87 -4.23
CA PHE A 293 -23.12 -20.04 -3.04
C PHE A 293 -24.48 -19.37 -3.01
N CYS A 294 -24.93 -18.90 -4.15
CA CYS A 294 -26.25 -18.31 -4.32
C CYS A 294 -27.38 -19.33 -4.44
N HIS A 295 -27.13 -20.61 -4.15
CA HIS A 295 -28.08 -21.72 -4.28
C HIS A 295 -28.72 -21.80 -5.68
N LYS A 296 -27.94 -21.51 -6.73
CA LYS A 296 -28.34 -21.67 -8.13
C LYS A 296 -27.67 -22.90 -8.73
N ASP A 297 -28.30 -23.45 -9.76
CA ASP A 297 -27.77 -24.55 -10.56
C ASP A 297 -26.51 -24.07 -11.31
N GLU A 298 -25.35 -24.54 -10.88
CA GLU A 298 -24.05 -24.09 -11.38
C GLU A 298 -23.83 -24.42 -12.86
N ASP A 299 -24.36 -25.54 -13.32
CA ASP A 299 -24.23 -25.96 -14.72
C ASP A 299 -25.07 -25.08 -15.64
N LYS A 300 -26.30 -24.77 -15.25
CA LYS A 300 -27.19 -23.89 -16.02
C LYS A 300 -26.66 -22.47 -16.04
N VAL A 301 -26.20 -21.94 -14.89
CA VAL A 301 -25.63 -20.59 -14.81
C VAL A 301 -24.40 -20.51 -15.70
N PHE A 302 -23.43 -21.43 -15.55
CA PHE A 302 -22.22 -21.39 -16.35
C PHE A 302 -22.49 -21.55 -17.85
N ALA A 303 -23.34 -22.48 -18.25
CA ALA A 303 -23.70 -22.68 -19.65
C ALA A 303 -24.30 -21.40 -20.27
N ARG A 304 -25.11 -20.66 -19.49
CA ARG A 304 -25.68 -19.38 -19.93
C ARG A 304 -24.65 -18.26 -20.04
N VAL A 305 -23.78 -18.12 -19.03
CA VAL A 305 -22.68 -17.14 -19.04
C VAL A 305 -21.76 -17.41 -20.23
N LYS A 306 -21.32 -18.66 -20.40
CA LYS A 306 -20.49 -19.07 -21.53
C LYS A 306 -21.12 -18.70 -22.86
N ARG A 307 -22.39 -19.02 -23.06
CA ARG A 307 -23.14 -18.69 -24.28
C ARG A 307 -23.17 -17.18 -24.53
N ASN A 308 -23.48 -16.40 -23.49
CA ASN A 308 -23.55 -14.94 -23.61
C ASN A 308 -22.19 -14.36 -24.03
N ILE A 309 -21.12 -14.76 -23.38
CA ILE A 309 -19.76 -14.28 -23.68
C ILE A 309 -19.31 -14.69 -25.08
N VAL A 310 -19.54 -15.93 -25.48
CA VAL A 310 -19.17 -16.40 -26.83
C VAL A 310 -19.98 -15.66 -27.92
N ASN A 311 -21.26 -15.35 -27.66
CA ASN A 311 -22.06 -14.56 -28.59
C ASN A 311 -21.59 -13.11 -28.69
N MET A 312 -21.22 -12.48 -27.55
CA MET A 312 -20.63 -11.14 -27.54
C MET A 312 -19.32 -11.15 -28.36
N PHE A 313 -18.45 -12.12 -28.10
CA PHE A 313 -17.19 -12.26 -28.83
C PHE A 313 -17.41 -12.48 -30.33
N ARG A 314 -18.41 -13.32 -30.72
CA ARG A 314 -18.76 -13.56 -32.13
C ARG A 314 -19.18 -12.25 -32.84
N ALA A 315 -19.92 -11.39 -32.15
CA ALA A 315 -20.33 -10.11 -32.71
C ALA A 315 -19.14 -9.12 -32.89
N MET A 316 -18.12 -9.22 -32.04
CA MET A 316 -17.00 -8.27 -31.99
C MET A 316 -15.66 -8.85 -32.51
N GLN A 317 -15.64 -10.08 -33.01
CA GLN A 317 -14.40 -10.83 -33.32
C GLN A 317 -13.51 -10.13 -34.33
N THR A 318 -14.07 -9.45 -35.34
CA THR A 318 -13.32 -8.71 -36.36
C THR A 318 -12.69 -7.45 -35.79
N ASP A 319 -13.41 -6.72 -34.95
CA ASP A 319 -12.91 -5.51 -34.27
C ASP A 319 -11.80 -5.90 -33.28
N GLN A 320 -11.98 -6.96 -32.53
CA GLN A 320 -10.94 -7.50 -31.65
C GLN A 320 -9.70 -7.93 -32.45
N ALA A 321 -9.87 -8.57 -33.61
CA ALA A 321 -8.75 -8.94 -34.46
C ALA A 321 -7.97 -7.70 -34.93
N LEU A 322 -8.68 -6.66 -35.39
CA LEU A 322 -8.08 -5.40 -35.81
C LEU A 322 -7.28 -4.74 -34.67
N GLU A 323 -7.83 -4.67 -33.48
CA GLU A 323 -7.18 -4.12 -32.31
C GLU A 323 -5.92 -4.91 -31.89
N HIS A 324 -5.95 -6.24 -32.00
CA HIS A 324 -4.76 -7.09 -31.80
C HIS A 324 -3.69 -6.83 -32.85
N VAL A 325 -4.05 -6.67 -34.13
CA VAL A 325 -3.10 -6.27 -35.19
C VAL A 325 -2.50 -4.91 -34.91
N ARG A 326 -3.34 -3.91 -34.60
CA ARG A 326 -2.88 -2.56 -34.25
C ARG A 326 -1.83 -2.59 -33.13
N HIS A 327 -2.10 -3.36 -32.05
CA HIS A 327 -1.14 -3.52 -30.94
C HIS A 327 0.18 -4.13 -31.43
N ARG A 328 0.13 -5.20 -32.19
CA ARG A 328 1.34 -5.90 -32.69
C ARG A 328 2.14 -5.04 -33.66
N VAL A 329 1.46 -4.36 -34.57
CA VAL A 329 2.13 -3.44 -35.53
C VAL A 329 2.82 -2.32 -34.78
N LYS A 330 2.11 -1.68 -33.82
CA LYS A 330 2.69 -0.62 -33.00
C LYS A 330 3.96 -1.09 -32.29
N ARG A 331 3.92 -2.25 -31.62
CA ARG A 331 5.08 -2.81 -30.89
C ARG A 331 6.24 -3.16 -31.83
N ASN A 332 5.96 -3.76 -32.97
CA ASN A 332 6.99 -4.07 -33.96
C ASN A 332 7.66 -2.80 -34.51
N VAL A 333 6.89 -1.75 -34.77
CA VAL A 333 7.43 -0.47 -35.21
C VAL A 333 8.26 0.19 -34.11
N GLU A 334 7.75 0.29 -32.89
CA GLU A 334 8.46 0.87 -31.74
C GLU A 334 9.84 0.24 -31.53
N VAL A 335 9.93 -1.09 -31.55
CA VAL A 335 11.20 -1.82 -31.32
C VAL A 335 12.20 -1.61 -32.48
N ARG A 336 11.74 -1.41 -33.70
CA ARG A 336 12.59 -1.38 -34.91
C ARG A 336 12.92 0.04 -35.42
N ILE A 337 12.14 1.06 -35.00
CA ILE A 337 12.36 2.45 -35.36
C ILE A 337 13.41 3.15 -34.48
N ASP A 338 13.83 2.53 -33.38
CA ASP A 338 14.77 3.08 -32.40
C ASP A 338 16.22 3.17 -32.91
N LYS A 339 16.40 3.25 -34.22
CA LYS A 339 17.69 3.44 -34.91
C LYS A 339 17.85 4.91 -35.29
N ARG A 340 19.11 5.38 -35.28
CA ARG A 340 19.43 6.69 -35.84
C ARG A 340 19.37 6.64 -37.38
N PHE A 341 18.68 7.60 -37.97
CA PHE A 341 18.59 7.76 -39.41
C PHE A 341 19.37 9.00 -39.83
N GLU A 342 20.08 8.89 -40.96
CA GLU A 342 20.91 9.97 -41.48
C GLU A 342 20.07 11.12 -42.09
N ASN A 343 18.91 10.79 -42.65
CA ASN A 343 18.01 11.77 -43.29
C ASN A 343 16.57 11.20 -43.33
N ILE A 344 15.63 12.07 -43.71
CA ILE A 344 14.21 11.73 -43.78
C ILE A 344 13.92 10.62 -44.81
N SER A 345 14.63 10.61 -45.94
CA SER A 345 14.45 9.60 -46.99
C SER A 345 14.87 8.20 -46.51
N ALA A 346 15.89 8.12 -45.70
CA ALA A 346 16.28 6.85 -45.04
C ALA A 346 15.20 6.34 -44.07
N LEU A 347 14.58 7.24 -43.31
CA LEU A 347 13.45 6.92 -42.43
C LEU A 347 12.24 6.43 -43.25
N GLU A 348 11.85 7.14 -44.30
CA GLU A 348 10.72 6.74 -45.16
C GLU A 348 10.92 5.35 -45.79
N LYS A 349 12.09 5.08 -46.36
CA LYS A 349 12.43 3.76 -46.91
C LYS A 349 12.35 2.68 -45.86
N HIS A 350 12.82 2.94 -44.61
CA HIS A 350 12.76 2.00 -43.51
C HIS A 350 11.33 1.73 -43.09
N MET A 351 10.45 2.74 -43.04
CA MET A 351 9.03 2.56 -42.70
C MET A 351 8.29 1.70 -43.73
N ILE A 352 8.54 1.93 -45.03
CA ILE A 352 7.98 1.11 -46.11
C ILE A 352 8.45 -0.35 -45.99
N PHE A 353 9.75 -0.54 -45.72
CA PHE A 353 10.33 -1.86 -45.51
C PHE A 353 9.66 -2.57 -44.29
N LEU A 354 9.50 -1.86 -43.17
CA LEU A 354 8.87 -2.40 -41.98
C LEU A 354 7.43 -2.87 -42.24
N ILE A 355 6.63 -2.06 -42.93
CA ILE A 355 5.24 -2.44 -43.28
C ILE A 355 5.18 -3.72 -44.09
N ASN A 356 6.07 -3.81 -45.11
CA ASN A 356 6.15 -5.00 -45.98
C ASN A 356 6.66 -6.23 -45.26
N GLU A 357 7.49 -6.09 -44.23
CA GLU A 357 7.98 -7.20 -43.41
C GLU A 357 6.97 -7.63 -42.35
N ILE A 358 6.28 -6.68 -41.70
CA ILE A 358 5.26 -6.97 -40.66
C ILE A 358 4.00 -7.60 -41.26
N LYS A 359 3.66 -7.27 -42.50
CA LYS A 359 2.49 -7.80 -43.23
C LYS A 359 1.19 -7.70 -42.46
N PRO A 360 0.71 -6.51 -42.11
CA PRO A 360 -0.45 -6.32 -41.26
C PRO A 360 -1.73 -7.03 -41.75
N ARG A 361 -1.92 -7.11 -43.09
CA ARG A 361 -3.07 -7.74 -43.75
C ARG A 361 -3.08 -9.25 -43.48
N GLU A 362 -1.96 -9.94 -43.75
CA GLU A 362 -1.85 -11.38 -43.49
C GLU A 362 -2.11 -11.68 -42.00
N MET A 363 -1.52 -10.87 -41.10
CA MET A 363 -1.72 -10.98 -39.65
C MET A 363 -3.20 -10.80 -39.26
N TYR A 364 -3.92 -9.90 -39.91
CA TYR A 364 -5.36 -9.66 -39.66
C TYR A 364 -6.19 -10.87 -40.12
N GLU A 365 -5.95 -11.37 -41.32
CA GLU A 365 -6.66 -12.53 -41.86
C GLU A 365 -6.47 -13.77 -41.00
N ASP A 366 -5.23 -14.03 -40.54
CA ASP A 366 -4.91 -15.12 -39.63
C ASP A 366 -5.65 -15.00 -38.28
N LEU A 367 -5.69 -13.77 -37.71
CA LEU A 367 -6.39 -13.54 -36.46
C LEU A 367 -7.91 -13.66 -36.61
N CYS A 368 -8.48 -13.17 -37.70
CA CYS A 368 -9.90 -13.34 -38.02
C CYS A 368 -10.27 -14.84 -38.12
N ALA A 369 -9.48 -15.61 -38.86
CA ALA A 369 -9.69 -17.05 -38.98
C ALA A 369 -9.60 -17.77 -37.61
N LYS A 370 -8.61 -17.39 -36.81
CA LYS A 370 -8.40 -17.92 -35.45
C LYS A 370 -9.55 -17.57 -34.50
N PHE A 371 -10.00 -16.33 -34.48
CA PHE A 371 -11.08 -15.86 -33.61
C PHE A 371 -12.44 -16.44 -34.02
N LYS A 372 -12.67 -16.56 -35.32
CA LYS A 372 -13.85 -17.26 -35.84
C LYS A 372 -13.89 -18.70 -35.35
N ARG A 373 -12.77 -19.42 -35.42
CA ARG A 373 -12.69 -20.79 -34.90
C ARG A 373 -13.02 -20.86 -33.40
N TYR A 374 -12.50 -19.92 -32.57
CA TYR A 374 -12.82 -19.88 -31.14
C TYR A 374 -14.32 -19.65 -30.90
N ALA A 375 -14.95 -18.76 -31.67
CA ALA A 375 -16.38 -18.49 -31.58
C ALA A 375 -17.23 -19.68 -32.01
N ASP A 376 -16.86 -20.38 -33.12
CA ASP A 376 -17.60 -21.50 -33.68
C ASP A 376 -17.50 -22.75 -32.82
N THR A 377 -16.34 -23.02 -32.23
CA THR A 377 -16.13 -24.15 -31.31
C THR A 377 -16.54 -23.82 -29.86
N ALA A 378 -16.99 -22.61 -29.57
CA ALA A 378 -17.28 -22.14 -28.24
C ALA A 378 -16.10 -22.38 -27.25
N ASP A 379 -14.87 -22.14 -27.71
CA ASP A 379 -13.64 -22.30 -26.93
C ASP A 379 -13.51 -21.17 -25.90
N TYR A 380 -14.19 -21.37 -24.78
CA TYR A 380 -14.34 -20.36 -23.72
C TYR A 380 -13.02 -19.86 -23.16
N ALA A 381 -12.07 -20.76 -22.94
CA ALA A 381 -10.77 -20.40 -22.36
C ALA A 381 -9.96 -19.48 -23.30
N ASN A 382 -9.95 -19.79 -24.60
CA ASN A 382 -9.28 -18.95 -25.57
C ASN A 382 -10.04 -17.65 -25.87
N VAL A 383 -11.37 -17.64 -25.74
CA VAL A 383 -12.17 -16.41 -25.81
C VAL A 383 -11.78 -15.49 -24.67
N LEU A 384 -11.78 -15.93 -23.41
CA LEU A 384 -11.37 -15.10 -22.27
C LEU A 384 -9.91 -14.60 -22.35
N LYS A 385 -9.06 -15.32 -23.07
CA LYS A 385 -7.65 -14.97 -23.27
C LYS A 385 -7.43 -13.82 -24.24
N VAL A 386 -8.33 -13.65 -25.21
CA VAL A 386 -8.17 -12.67 -26.31
C VAL A 386 -9.23 -11.57 -26.32
N PHE A 387 -10.34 -11.77 -25.60
CA PHE A 387 -11.45 -10.82 -25.58
C PHE A 387 -11.19 -9.74 -24.53
N ASN A 388 -10.73 -8.59 -25.02
CA ASN A 388 -10.47 -7.41 -24.21
C ASN A 388 -11.68 -6.48 -24.31
N GLU A 389 -12.62 -6.60 -23.33
CA GLU A 389 -13.87 -5.83 -23.30
C GLU A 389 -14.27 -5.55 -21.84
N LYS A 390 -14.06 -4.31 -21.39
CA LYS A 390 -14.29 -3.87 -20.00
C LYS A 390 -15.73 -4.02 -19.52
N THR A 391 -16.68 -4.00 -20.44
CA THR A 391 -18.13 -4.11 -20.13
C THR A 391 -18.60 -5.54 -20.04
N MET A 392 -17.76 -6.52 -20.38
CA MET A 392 -18.11 -7.94 -20.47
C MET A 392 -18.68 -8.49 -19.16
N LEU A 393 -18.11 -8.15 -18.01
CA LEU A 393 -18.59 -8.60 -16.70
C LEU A 393 -20.04 -8.18 -16.42
N THR A 394 -20.42 -7.00 -16.90
CA THR A 394 -21.79 -6.49 -16.75
C THR A 394 -22.73 -7.05 -17.82
N GLN A 395 -22.30 -7.05 -19.07
CA GLN A 395 -23.13 -7.42 -20.23
C GLN A 395 -23.40 -8.91 -20.32
N CYS A 396 -22.51 -9.79 -19.84
CA CYS A 396 -22.75 -11.22 -19.82
C CYS A 396 -23.86 -11.64 -18.85
N GLY A 397 -24.28 -10.75 -17.93
CA GLY A 397 -25.38 -10.98 -17.00
C GLY A 397 -25.05 -11.97 -15.89
N VAL A 398 -23.78 -12.20 -15.56
CA VAL A 398 -23.36 -13.19 -14.55
C VAL A 398 -23.96 -12.93 -13.17
N ALA A 399 -24.03 -11.66 -12.75
CA ALA A 399 -24.62 -11.28 -11.46
C ALA A 399 -26.10 -11.69 -11.39
N GLN A 400 -26.89 -11.29 -12.39
CA GLN A 400 -28.33 -11.59 -12.46
C GLN A 400 -28.58 -13.09 -12.56
N LEU A 401 -27.78 -13.83 -13.32
CA LEU A 401 -27.88 -15.28 -13.43
C LEU A 401 -27.57 -15.99 -12.10
N CYS A 402 -26.72 -15.41 -11.27
CA CYS A 402 -26.49 -15.86 -9.89
C CYS A 402 -27.56 -15.38 -8.92
N GLY A 403 -28.52 -14.55 -9.34
CA GLY A 403 -29.55 -13.97 -8.47
C GLY A 403 -29.08 -12.76 -7.67
N LEU A 404 -28.00 -12.11 -8.10
CA LEU A 404 -27.43 -10.93 -7.47
C LEU A 404 -27.87 -9.65 -8.21
N VAL A 405 -28.02 -8.56 -7.46
CA VAL A 405 -28.61 -7.31 -7.97
C VAL A 405 -27.65 -6.54 -8.87
N SER A 406 -26.33 -6.62 -8.61
CA SER A 406 -25.34 -5.81 -9.31
C SER A 406 -23.98 -6.49 -9.45
N LYS A 407 -23.10 -5.90 -10.29
CA LYS A 407 -21.69 -6.26 -10.41
C LYS A 407 -20.98 -6.19 -9.05
N GLU A 408 -21.26 -5.17 -8.25
CA GLU A 408 -20.68 -4.98 -6.93
C GLU A 408 -21.09 -6.09 -5.96
N ALA A 409 -22.35 -6.52 -6.01
CA ALA A 409 -22.83 -7.66 -5.23
C ALA A 409 -22.11 -8.95 -5.62
N TYR A 410 -21.87 -9.17 -6.92
CA TYR A 410 -21.09 -10.31 -7.42
C TYR A 410 -19.64 -10.27 -6.91
N LEU A 411 -18.97 -9.12 -7.00
CA LEU A 411 -17.62 -8.91 -6.47
C LEU A 411 -17.54 -9.13 -4.95
N ASN A 412 -18.51 -8.62 -4.20
CA ASN A 412 -18.56 -8.80 -2.75
C ASN A 412 -18.80 -10.25 -2.35
N THR A 413 -19.61 -10.99 -3.11
CA THR A 413 -19.82 -12.42 -2.90
C THR A 413 -18.51 -13.21 -3.11
N ILE A 414 -17.73 -12.82 -4.10
CA ILE A 414 -16.41 -13.38 -4.33
C ILE A 414 -15.48 -13.06 -3.14
N LYS A 415 -15.41 -11.82 -2.68
CA LYS A 415 -14.56 -11.38 -1.57
C LYS A 415 -14.85 -12.14 -0.26
N ASN A 416 -16.11 -12.34 0.06
CA ASN A 416 -16.54 -12.91 1.35
C ASN A 416 -16.43 -14.45 1.41
N SER A 417 -15.85 -15.10 0.43
CA SER A 417 -15.73 -16.56 0.37
C SER A 417 -14.28 -17.05 0.18
N PRO A 418 -13.37 -16.85 1.15
CA PRO A 418 -11.94 -17.15 1.02
C PRO A 418 -11.62 -18.61 0.72
N SER A 419 -12.39 -19.58 1.23
CA SER A 419 -12.19 -21.02 1.01
C SER A 419 -12.42 -21.46 -0.44
N ARG A 420 -13.00 -20.62 -1.28
CA ARG A 420 -13.38 -20.90 -2.67
C ARG A 420 -12.36 -20.41 -3.70
N TRP A 421 -11.42 -19.57 -3.28
CA TRP A 421 -10.24 -19.19 -4.03
C TRP A 421 -9.32 -20.39 -4.35
N ALA A 422 -9.53 -21.54 -3.71
CA ALA A 422 -8.88 -22.79 -4.03
C ALA A 422 -9.15 -23.27 -5.49
N GLY A 423 -10.25 -22.83 -6.11
CA GLY A 423 -10.52 -23.05 -7.53
C GLY A 423 -9.63 -22.20 -8.44
N ILE A 424 -9.50 -20.91 -8.13
CA ILE A 424 -8.51 -20.02 -8.76
C ILE A 424 -7.10 -20.55 -8.49
N GLY A 425 -6.85 -21.09 -7.29
CA GLY A 425 -5.60 -21.77 -6.93
C GLY A 425 -5.29 -23.05 -7.72
N ARG A 426 -6.24 -23.73 -8.33
CA ARG A 426 -5.97 -24.88 -9.23
C ARG A 426 -5.50 -24.44 -10.61
N HIS A 427 -6.01 -23.36 -11.15
CA HIS A 427 -5.35 -22.64 -12.25
C HIS A 427 -4.04 -21.97 -11.82
N GLN A 428 -3.88 -21.67 -10.51
CA GLN A 428 -2.60 -21.34 -9.86
C GLN A 428 -1.58 -22.49 -9.90
N LYS A 429 -1.90 -23.71 -10.23
CA LYS A 429 -0.84 -24.70 -10.49
C LYS A 429 0.10 -24.25 -11.60
N CYS A 430 -0.38 -23.49 -12.57
CA CYS A 430 0.48 -22.70 -13.44
C CYS A 430 1.16 -21.52 -12.71
N HIS A 431 0.47 -20.81 -11.81
CA HIS A 431 1.04 -19.73 -11.03
C HIS A 431 1.96 -20.24 -9.90
N HIS A 432 1.60 -21.30 -9.17
CA HIS A 432 2.46 -21.90 -8.13
C HIS A 432 3.67 -22.66 -8.69
N ALA A 433 3.59 -23.26 -9.86
CA ALA A 433 4.77 -23.81 -10.55
C ALA A 433 5.75 -22.70 -10.93
N MET A 434 5.25 -21.52 -11.29
CA MET A 434 6.08 -20.33 -11.56
C MET A 434 6.69 -19.73 -10.30
N LEU A 435 5.97 -19.73 -9.18
CA LEU A 435 6.45 -19.27 -7.88
C LEU A 435 7.48 -20.22 -7.25
N ARG A 436 7.43 -21.54 -7.56
CA ARG A 436 8.38 -22.53 -7.06
C ARG A 436 9.65 -22.68 -7.91
N CYS A 437 9.66 -22.20 -9.14
CA CYS A 437 10.84 -22.30 -10.00
C CYS A 437 12.04 -21.45 -9.50
N GLY A 438 11.80 -20.42 -8.68
CA GLY A 438 12.84 -19.66 -8.01
C GLY A 438 13.61 -20.47 -6.94
N ARG A 439 12.94 -21.33 -6.17
CA ARG A 439 13.59 -22.10 -5.08
C ARG A 439 14.40 -23.32 -5.55
N ARG A 440 14.21 -23.81 -6.78
CA ARG A 440 14.97 -24.98 -7.29
C ARG A 440 16.27 -24.62 -8.00
N ARG A 441 16.50 -23.35 -8.35
CA ARG A 441 17.78 -22.93 -8.90
C ARG A 441 18.80 -22.54 -7.83
N GLU A 442 18.35 -21.96 -6.70
CA GLU A 442 19.25 -21.62 -5.59
C GLU A 442 19.89 -22.85 -4.92
N ALA A 443 19.19 -24.01 -4.93
CA ALA A 443 19.73 -25.27 -4.39
C ALA A 443 20.70 -26.02 -5.34
N LYS A 444 21.00 -25.50 -6.54
CA LYS A 444 21.95 -26.08 -7.49
C LYS A 444 23.20 -25.26 -7.73
N GLU A 445 23.25 -24.03 -7.23
CA GLU A 445 24.46 -23.19 -7.26
C GLU A 445 25.27 -23.23 -5.96
N GLU A 446 24.76 -23.90 -4.91
CA GLU A 446 25.46 -24.16 -3.64
C GLU A 446 25.96 -25.63 -3.50
N ARG A 447 26.17 -26.33 -4.63
CA ARG A 447 26.87 -27.63 -4.60
C ARG A 447 27.99 -27.67 -5.61
#